data_101946edbf3393b073241d8db2eee182
#
_entry.id   101946edbf3393b073241d8db2eee182
#
_cell.length_a   1.000
_cell.length_b   1.000
_cell.length_c   1.000
_cell.angle_alpha   90.00
_cell.angle_beta   90.00
_cell.angle_gamma   90.00
#
_symmetry.space_group_name_H-M   'P 1'
#
loop_
_entity.id
_entity.type
_entity.pdbx_description
1 polymer ?
#
loop_
_entity_poly.entity_id
_entity_poly.type
_entity_poly.pdbx_seq_one_letter_code
_entity_poly.pdbx_strand_id
1 'polypeptide(L)'
;MPVMKLGRLLLVLALLCYRSVFAAEGVDHPTYYTPTDTILILGAVPQEIPPFVAAMTDREKKSLWGIPYWQGKIDGKPVVVAITGIGKVFTGMTSTLFITQFKPRLVLMSGTGARINKKLRTGDVIVANVVYEHDYGSLTRKGMVYRPMNGPDDGNEVQNAFSPPDALLKLADKAIATYQAPKVTANGSTYTVKVRRGVVASSDLFGVTERRIRLLRTRFHDDIMEMESGPLGHVCQTLGVPYLVVRAGSNVAQEAPNNDYLRLGPIAARSAAEFSLHLLTYL
;
A
#
# COMPACT_ATOMS: atom_id res chain seq x y z
N MET A 1 -50.22 -7.06 0.81
CA MET A 1 -49.22 -7.22 -0.24
C MET A 1 -47.89 -6.75 0.33
N PRO A 2 -46.86 -7.55 0.46
CA PRO A 2 -45.64 -7.18 1.10
C PRO A 2 -44.69 -6.47 0.12
N VAL A 3 -44.19 -5.31 0.49
CA VAL A 3 -43.12 -4.59 -0.21
C VAL A 3 -41.81 -5.33 0.06
N MET A 4 -41.38 -6.14 -0.88
CA MET A 4 -40.15 -6.93 -0.84
C MET A 4 -38.92 -6.02 -1.10
N LYS A 5 -38.06 -5.94 -0.14
CA LYS A 5 -36.61 -6.02 -0.08
C LYS A 5 -35.85 -5.94 -1.44
N LEU A 6 -35.89 -4.78 -2.09
CA LEU A 6 -35.09 -4.51 -3.30
C LEU A 6 -33.67 -4.02 -2.96
N GLY A 7 -33.41 -3.65 -1.72
CA GLY A 7 -32.14 -3.04 -1.32
C GLY A 7 -30.96 -4.01 -1.11
N ARG A 8 -31.22 -5.32 -0.94
CA ARG A 8 -30.13 -6.30 -0.73
C ARG A 8 -29.57 -6.92 -2.01
N LEU A 9 -30.33 -6.88 -3.09
CA LEU A 9 -29.91 -7.47 -4.38
C LEU A 9 -28.95 -6.53 -5.14
N LEU A 10 -29.13 -5.22 -5.01
CA LEU A 10 -28.26 -4.22 -5.65
C LEU A 10 -26.86 -4.15 -5.03
N LEU A 11 -26.71 -4.48 -3.73
CA LEU A 11 -25.40 -4.47 -3.07
C LEU A 11 -24.54 -5.68 -3.40
N VAL A 12 -25.18 -6.84 -3.66
CA VAL A 12 -24.49 -8.06 -4.07
C VAL A 12 -24.12 -8.01 -5.55
N LEU A 13 -24.93 -7.36 -6.39
CA LEU A 13 -24.57 -7.11 -7.79
C LEU A 13 -23.44 -6.11 -7.95
N ALA A 14 -23.35 -5.08 -7.09
CA ALA A 14 -22.21 -4.15 -7.10
C ALA A 14 -20.88 -4.83 -6.73
N LEU A 15 -20.93 -5.82 -5.80
CA LEU A 15 -19.73 -6.61 -5.43
C LEU A 15 -19.40 -7.69 -6.48
N LEU A 16 -20.36 -8.20 -7.22
CA LEU A 16 -20.14 -9.16 -8.31
C LEU A 16 -19.71 -8.46 -9.62
N CYS A 17 -20.19 -7.23 -9.89
CA CYS A 17 -19.66 -6.38 -10.97
C CYS A 17 -18.22 -5.94 -10.71
N TYR A 18 -17.78 -5.86 -9.45
CA TYR A 18 -16.39 -5.53 -9.11
C TYR A 18 -15.37 -6.61 -9.55
N ARG A 19 -15.82 -7.86 -9.76
CA ARG A 19 -14.95 -8.95 -10.25
C ARG A 19 -14.88 -9.07 -11.77
N SER A 20 -15.83 -8.53 -12.51
CA SER A 20 -15.91 -8.70 -13.96
C SER A 20 -15.42 -7.52 -14.79
N VAL A 21 -15.11 -6.37 -14.18
CA VAL A 21 -14.60 -5.20 -14.91
C VAL A 21 -13.06 -5.21 -15.04
N PHE A 22 -12.37 -6.09 -14.33
CA PHE A 22 -10.90 -6.22 -14.43
C PHE A 22 -10.39 -7.30 -15.38
N ALA A 23 -11.25 -7.89 -16.20
CA ALA A 23 -10.85 -8.45 -17.47
C ALA A 23 -10.95 -7.34 -18.53
N ALA A 24 -10.22 -6.25 -18.34
CA ALA A 24 -10.01 -5.29 -19.39
C ALA A 24 -9.21 -6.00 -20.49
N GLU A 25 -9.90 -6.32 -21.57
CA GLU A 25 -9.30 -6.54 -22.87
C GLU A 25 -8.23 -5.46 -23.09
N GLY A 26 -7.00 -5.93 -23.38
CA GLY A 26 -5.87 -5.21 -23.90
C GLY A 26 -5.96 -3.67 -23.90
N VAL A 27 -5.70 -3.04 -22.78
CA VAL A 27 -5.11 -1.71 -22.86
C VAL A 27 -3.74 -1.97 -23.47
N ASP A 28 -3.57 -1.59 -24.73
CA ASP A 28 -2.28 -1.49 -25.38
C ASP A 28 -1.41 -0.60 -24.49
N HIS A 29 -0.65 -1.22 -23.58
CA HIS A 29 0.34 -0.50 -22.82
C HIS A 29 1.31 0.08 -23.84
N PRO A 30 1.50 1.41 -23.84
CA PRO A 30 2.37 2.02 -24.81
C PRO A 30 3.71 1.31 -24.78
N THR A 31 4.26 1.00 -25.93
CA THR A 31 5.52 0.30 -26.21
C THR A 31 6.75 0.97 -25.57
N TYR A 32 6.55 1.92 -24.66
CA TYR A 32 7.59 2.75 -24.03
C TYR A 32 8.21 2.15 -22.78
N TYR A 33 7.60 1.09 -22.22
CA TYR A 33 8.09 0.49 -20.99
C TYR A 33 8.61 -0.92 -21.22
N THR A 34 9.92 -1.03 -21.40
CA THR A 34 10.60 -2.33 -21.34
C THR A 34 11.18 -2.47 -19.94
N PRO A 35 10.65 -3.37 -19.09
CA PRO A 35 11.14 -3.52 -17.73
C PRO A 35 12.57 -4.07 -17.71
N THR A 36 13.34 -3.61 -16.75
CA THR A 36 14.61 -4.21 -16.33
C THR A 36 14.33 -5.31 -15.29
N ASP A 37 15.36 -6.05 -14.86
CA ASP A 37 15.22 -7.01 -13.75
C ASP A 37 15.12 -6.35 -12.38
N THR A 38 15.22 -5.02 -12.31
CA THR A 38 15.26 -4.25 -11.07
C THR A 38 13.93 -4.34 -10.32
N ILE A 39 13.99 -4.49 -9.00
CA ILE A 39 12.87 -4.28 -8.09
C ILE A 39 13.07 -2.91 -7.43
N LEU A 40 12.08 -2.04 -7.53
CA LEU A 40 12.06 -0.76 -6.82
C LEU A 40 11.37 -0.96 -5.46
N ILE A 41 12.12 -0.72 -4.37
CA ILE A 41 11.61 -0.81 -3.00
C ILE A 41 11.46 0.60 -2.45
N LEU A 42 10.26 0.94 -2.01
CA LEU A 42 9.90 2.25 -1.51
C LEU A 42 9.42 2.19 -0.06
N GLY A 43 9.91 3.10 0.76
CA GLY A 43 9.33 3.45 2.06
C GLY A 43 8.94 4.92 2.06
N ALA A 44 8.05 5.35 2.96
CA ALA A 44 7.64 6.75 3.05
C ALA A 44 8.61 7.58 3.89
N VAL A 45 9.20 6.98 4.92
CA VAL A 45 10.03 7.66 5.93
C VAL A 45 11.33 6.91 6.20
N PRO A 46 12.37 7.61 6.74
CA PRO A 46 13.70 7.04 6.94
C PRO A 46 13.75 5.73 7.75
N GLN A 47 12.83 5.52 8.69
CA GLN A 47 12.83 4.32 9.53
C GLN A 47 12.31 3.05 8.82
N GLU A 48 11.74 3.17 7.63
CA GLU A 48 11.14 2.04 6.91
C GLU A 48 12.12 1.30 5.99
N ILE A 49 13.24 1.94 5.63
CA ILE A 49 14.17 1.38 4.64
C ILE A 49 15.46 0.72 5.19
N PRO A 50 15.93 1.00 6.43
CA PRO A 50 17.21 0.47 6.90
C PRO A 50 17.36 -1.04 6.80
N PRO A 51 16.36 -1.89 7.06
CA PRO A 51 16.51 -3.34 6.91
C PRO A 51 16.82 -3.77 5.47
N PHE A 52 16.24 -3.10 4.47
CA PHE A 52 16.54 -3.37 3.06
C PHE A 52 17.97 -2.98 2.71
N VAL A 53 18.40 -1.77 3.13
CA VAL A 53 19.76 -1.30 2.91
C VAL A 53 20.79 -2.20 3.61
N ALA A 54 20.46 -2.72 4.80
CA ALA A 54 21.32 -3.66 5.51
C ALA A 54 21.44 -5.03 4.81
N ALA A 55 20.37 -5.49 4.17
CA ALA A 55 20.34 -6.75 3.42
C ALA A 55 21.02 -6.67 2.04
N MET A 56 21.38 -5.47 1.58
CA MET A 56 21.99 -5.29 0.25
C MET A 56 23.45 -5.69 0.22
N THR A 57 23.84 -6.38 -0.86
CA THR A 57 25.21 -6.51 -1.35
C THR A 57 25.47 -5.52 -2.49
N ASP A 58 26.73 -5.22 -2.77
CA ASP A 58 27.17 -4.29 -3.83
C ASP A 58 26.46 -2.92 -3.74
N ARG A 59 26.15 -2.47 -2.52
CA ARG A 59 25.33 -1.27 -2.30
C ARG A 59 26.10 0.02 -2.54
N GLU A 60 25.49 0.89 -3.31
CA GLU A 60 25.97 2.24 -3.56
C GLU A 60 24.89 3.26 -3.20
N LYS A 61 25.24 4.34 -2.52
CA LYS A 61 24.36 5.47 -2.27
C LYS A 61 24.50 6.48 -3.41
N LYS A 62 23.39 6.84 -4.02
CA LYS A 62 23.30 7.77 -5.15
C LYS A 62 22.21 8.81 -4.91
N SER A 63 22.02 9.72 -5.86
CA SER A 63 20.94 10.71 -5.85
C SER A 63 20.30 10.83 -7.22
N LEU A 64 18.98 10.93 -7.25
CA LEU A 64 18.17 11.21 -8.44
C LEU A 64 17.34 12.47 -8.16
N TRP A 65 17.59 13.57 -8.87
CA TRP A 65 16.93 14.86 -8.65
C TRP A 65 16.99 15.34 -7.19
N GLY A 66 18.12 15.11 -6.52
CA GLY A 66 18.29 15.46 -5.10
C GLY A 66 17.71 14.44 -4.12
N ILE A 67 16.95 13.42 -4.58
CA ILE A 67 16.38 12.37 -3.74
C ILE A 67 17.43 11.26 -3.57
N PRO A 68 17.90 10.99 -2.34
CA PRO A 68 18.87 9.94 -2.09
C PRO A 68 18.25 8.55 -2.27
N TYR A 69 19.01 7.62 -2.83
CA TYR A 69 18.63 6.23 -2.96
C TYR A 69 19.83 5.31 -2.83
N TRP A 70 19.58 4.04 -2.63
CA TRP A 70 20.58 2.97 -2.65
C TRP A 70 20.31 2.04 -3.82
N GLN A 71 21.35 1.62 -4.50
CA GLN A 71 21.34 0.64 -5.58
C GLN A 71 22.26 -0.50 -5.22
N GLY A 72 21.85 -1.76 -5.47
CA GLY A 72 22.63 -2.96 -5.17
C GLY A 72 21.83 -4.20 -5.43
N LYS A 73 22.06 -5.26 -4.65
CA LYS A 73 21.36 -6.54 -4.80
C LYS A 73 20.82 -7.02 -3.43
N ILE A 74 19.66 -7.68 -3.43
CA ILE A 74 19.14 -8.47 -2.31
C ILE A 74 18.88 -9.90 -2.85
N ASP A 75 19.48 -10.91 -2.25
CA ASP A 75 19.42 -12.30 -2.71
C ASP A 75 19.75 -12.44 -4.21
N GLY A 76 20.76 -11.72 -4.67
CA GLY A 76 21.21 -11.69 -6.06
C GLY A 76 20.33 -10.86 -7.02
N LYS A 77 19.15 -10.41 -6.60
CA LYS A 77 18.22 -9.61 -7.43
C LYS A 77 18.62 -8.13 -7.41
N PRO A 78 18.71 -7.45 -8.55
CA PRO A 78 18.97 -6.02 -8.58
C PRO A 78 17.85 -5.25 -7.89
N VAL A 79 18.19 -4.34 -6.96
CA VAL A 79 17.24 -3.52 -6.25
C VAL A 79 17.65 -2.05 -6.24
N VAL A 80 16.65 -1.19 -6.23
CA VAL A 80 16.76 0.24 -5.90
C VAL A 80 15.89 0.50 -4.69
N VAL A 81 16.46 1.12 -3.65
CA VAL A 81 15.75 1.43 -2.40
C VAL A 81 15.72 2.93 -2.20
N ALA A 82 14.54 3.52 -2.07
CA ALA A 82 14.36 4.95 -1.92
C ALA A 82 13.24 5.30 -0.92
N ILE A 83 13.22 6.57 -0.50
CA ILE A 83 12.17 7.16 0.34
C ILE A 83 11.29 8.02 -0.56
N THR A 84 9.98 7.80 -0.51
CA THR A 84 9.03 8.64 -1.28
C THR A 84 8.86 10.02 -0.68
N GLY A 85 8.96 10.17 0.63
CA GLY A 85 8.37 11.25 1.41
C GLY A 85 6.92 10.92 1.79
N ILE A 86 6.32 11.75 2.64
CA ILE A 86 4.99 11.54 3.20
C ILE A 86 3.94 12.20 2.31
N GLY A 87 2.84 11.48 2.08
CA GLY A 87 1.64 12.00 1.41
C GLY A 87 1.62 11.81 -0.09
N LYS A 88 0.47 12.12 -0.67
CA LYS A 88 0.11 11.74 -2.04
C LYS A 88 1.00 12.38 -3.11
N VAL A 89 1.30 13.67 -2.97
CA VAL A 89 2.10 14.41 -3.96
C VAL A 89 3.54 13.87 -4.00
N PHE A 90 4.17 13.71 -2.84
CA PHE A 90 5.54 13.19 -2.78
C PHE A 90 5.61 11.76 -3.30
N THR A 91 4.66 10.90 -2.92
CA THR A 91 4.61 9.53 -3.43
C THR A 91 4.42 9.49 -4.94
N GLY A 92 3.47 10.25 -5.47
CA GLY A 92 3.23 10.32 -6.91
C GLY A 92 4.45 10.79 -7.69
N MET A 93 5.07 11.90 -7.25
CA MET A 93 6.27 12.46 -7.86
C MET A 93 7.46 11.48 -7.81
N THR A 94 7.80 11.00 -6.61
CA THR A 94 8.98 10.15 -6.42
C THR A 94 8.80 8.80 -7.13
N SER A 95 7.63 8.16 -7.01
CA SER A 95 7.36 6.91 -7.71
C SER A 95 7.51 7.06 -9.22
N THR A 96 6.93 8.10 -9.80
CA THR A 96 7.02 8.37 -11.25
C THR A 96 8.46 8.57 -11.68
N LEU A 97 9.25 9.39 -10.97
CA LEU A 97 10.65 9.63 -11.28
C LEU A 97 11.47 8.34 -11.26
N PHE A 98 11.33 7.53 -10.21
CA PHE A 98 12.08 6.30 -10.06
C PHE A 98 11.63 5.20 -11.03
N ILE A 99 10.34 5.07 -11.28
CA ILE A 99 9.79 4.12 -12.26
C ILE A 99 10.30 4.46 -13.66
N THR A 100 10.25 5.71 -14.08
CA THR A 100 10.70 6.12 -15.41
C THR A 100 12.20 5.99 -15.58
N GLN A 101 12.99 6.26 -14.54
CA GLN A 101 14.45 6.16 -14.56
C GLN A 101 14.94 4.72 -14.59
N PHE A 102 14.41 3.85 -13.72
CA PHE A 102 14.93 2.50 -13.51
C PHE A 102 14.16 1.41 -14.25
N LYS A 103 12.96 1.71 -14.72
CA LYS A 103 12.05 0.77 -15.42
C LYS A 103 11.93 -0.56 -14.66
N PRO A 104 11.56 -0.55 -13.38
CA PRO A 104 11.55 -1.77 -12.57
C PRO A 104 10.50 -2.75 -13.07
N ARG A 105 10.78 -4.06 -12.99
CA ARG A 105 9.76 -5.09 -13.25
C ARG A 105 8.70 -5.18 -12.16
N LEU A 106 8.97 -4.60 -11.00
CA LEU A 106 8.10 -4.61 -9.82
C LEU A 106 8.41 -3.42 -8.91
N VAL A 107 7.38 -2.81 -8.37
CA VAL A 107 7.48 -1.87 -7.26
C VAL A 107 6.96 -2.52 -5.98
N LEU A 108 7.76 -2.54 -4.92
CA LEU A 108 7.39 -3.00 -3.59
C LEU A 108 7.40 -1.82 -2.62
N MET A 109 6.25 -1.43 -2.11
CA MET A 109 6.17 -0.45 -1.02
C MET A 109 6.05 -1.16 0.31
N SER A 110 6.95 -0.84 1.24
CA SER A 110 6.97 -1.39 2.59
C SER A 110 6.99 -0.28 3.61
N GLY A 111 6.08 -0.34 4.57
CA GLY A 111 6.01 0.72 5.59
C GLY A 111 4.96 0.47 6.67
N THR A 112 4.56 1.54 7.30
CA THR A 112 3.68 1.54 8.46
C THR A 112 2.34 2.21 8.17
N GLY A 113 1.37 1.99 9.05
CA GLY A 113 0.12 2.73 9.03
C GLY A 113 -0.69 2.54 10.30
N ALA A 114 -1.62 3.43 10.54
CA ALA A 114 -2.49 3.38 11.70
C ALA A 114 -3.53 2.26 11.55
N ARG A 115 -3.75 1.50 12.62
CA ARG A 115 -4.67 0.37 12.64
C ARG A 115 -6.12 0.84 12.70
N ILE A 116 -6.89 0.54 11.70
CA ILE A 116 -8.35 0.72 11.61
C ILE A 116 -9.07 -0.51 12.18
N ASN A 117 -8.60 -1.70 11.78
CA ASN A 117 -9.15 -2.96 12.26
C ASN A 117 -8.69 -3.23 13.70
N LYS A 118 -9.65 -3.29 14.63
CA LYS A 118 -9.40 -3.50 16.06
C LYS A 118 -8.75 -4.84 16.40
N LYS A 119 -8.78 -5.82 15.48
CA LYS A 119 -8.13 -7.14 15.66
C LYS A 119 -6.63 -7.12 15.37
N LEU A 120 -6.14 -6.07 14.69
CA LEU A 120 -4.71 -5.92 14.44
C LEU A 120 -3.99 -5.40 15.67
N ARG A 121 -2.82 -5.96 15.93
CA ARG A 121 -1.86 -5.49 16.95
C ARG A 121 -0.72 -4.75 16.29
N THR A 122 0.04 -4.00 17.06
CA THR A 122 1.26 -3.35 16.56
C THR A 122 2.21 -4.40 15.97
N GLY A 123 2.71 -4.14 14.76
CA GLY A 123 3.57 -5.07 14.03
C GLY A 123 2.83 -6.13 13.20
N ASP A 124 1.52 -6.36 13.40
CA ASP A 124 0.76 -7.22 12.48
C ASP A 124 0.80 -6.63 11.06
N VAL A 125 1.04 -7.46 10.05
CA VAL A 125 1.33 -7.05 8.67
C VAL A 125 0.16 -7.33 7.75
N ILE A 126 -0.13 -6.37 6.90
CA ILE A 126 -1.12 -6.47 5.82
C ILE A 126 -0.40 -6.39 4.47
N VAL A 127 -0.60 -7.41 3.64
CA VAL A 127 -0.34 -7.33 2.20
C VAL A 127 -1.62 -6.82 1.54
N ALA A 128 -1.55 -5.64 0.96
CA ALA A 128 -2.74 -5.03 0.40
C ALA A 128 -3.23 -5.77 -0.85
N ASN A 129 -4.48 -6.21 -0.83
CA ASN A 129 -5.18 -6.67 -2.03
C ASN A 129 -5.95 -5.54 -2.71
N VAL A 130 -6.21 -4.45 -1.99
CA VAL A 130 -6.76 -3.20 -2.50
C VAL A 130 -6.12 -2.05 -1.76
N VAL A 131 -5.71 -1.03 -2.49
CA VAL A 131 -5.33 0.30 -1.98
C VAL A 131 -6.23 1.35 -2.62
N TYR A 132 -6.58 2.40 -1.88
CA TYR A 132 -7.43 3.47 -2.40
C TYR A 132 -7.26 4.77 -1.63
N GLU A 133 -7.73 5.89 -2.21
CA GLU A 133 -7.70 7.20 -1.54
C GLU A 133 -9.07 7.50 -0.91
N HIS A 134 -9.11 7.57 0.41
CA HIS A 134 -10.38 7.78 1.14
C HIS A 134 -10.76 9.26 1.35
N ASP A 135 -9.96 10.17 0.84
CA ASP A 135 -10.19 11.63 0.91
C ASP A 135 -10.46 12.26 -0.46
N TYR A 136 -10.58 11.46 -1.52
CA TYR A 136 -10.94 11.96 -2.85
C TYR A 136 -12.47 11.99 -3.03
N GLY A 137 -13.01 13.18 -3.37
CA GLY A 137 -14.44 13.39 -3.56
C GLY A 137 -14.92 14.74 -3.01
N SER A 138 -16.19 14.83 -2.65
CA SER A 138 -16.81 16.03 -2.11
C SER A 138 -17.09 15.89 -0.63
N LEU A 139 -16.59 16.81 0.19
CA LEU A 139 -16.94 16.87 1.61
C LEU A 139 -18.25 17.67 1.79
N THR A 140 -19.26 17.02 2.33
CA THR A 140 -20.58 17.60 2.60
C THR A 140 -20.87 17.61 4.10
N ARG A 141 -21.96 18.30 4.52
CA ARG A 141 -22.43 18.24 5.91
C ARG A 141 -22.78 16.81 6.37
N LYS A 142 -23.13 15.91 5.42
CA LYS A 142 -23.45 14.50 5.71
C LYS A 142 -22.20 13.59 5.69
N GLY A 143 -21.04 14.11 5.30
CA GLY A 143 -19.79 13.39 5.18
C GLY A 143 -19.24 13.39 3.76
N MET A 144 -18.27 12.49 3.50
CA MET A 144 -17.61 12.35 2.21
C MET A 144 -18.52 11.65 1.20
N VAL A 145 -18.63 12.25 0.04
CA VAL A 145 -19.21 11.63 -1.18
C VAL A 145 -18.05 11.28 -2.09
N TYR A 146 -17.76 9.99 -2.20
CA TYR A 146 -16.69 9.47 -3.05
C TYR A 146 -17.06 9.60 -4.52
N ARG A 147 -16.08 9.92 -5.33
CA ARG A 147 -16.21 10.03 -6.79
C ARG A 147 -15.06 9.31 -7.47
N PRO A 148 -15.24 8.82 -8.71
CA PRO A 148 -14.11 8.46 -9.57
C PRO A 148 -13.20 9.66 -9.76
N MET A 149 -11.94 9.41 -10.10
CA MET A 149 -10.99 10.45 -10.49
C MET A 149 -11.15 10.77 -11.97
N ASN A 150 -10.99 12.02 -12.36
CA ASN A 150 -10.91 12.39 -13.76
C ASN A 150 -9.46 12.32 -14.23
N GLY A 151 -9.20 11.51 -15.24
CA GLY A 151 -7.88 11.39 -15.86
C GLY A 151 -7.52 12.62 -16.71
N PRO A 152 -6.26 12.76 -17.14
CA PRO A 152 -5.80 13.82 -18.02
C PRO A 152 -6.22 13.61 -19.49
N ASP A 153 -6.72 12.43 -19.83
CA ASP A 153 -7.13 12.00 -21.17
C ASP A 153 -8.63 12.26 -21.39
N ASP A 154 -8.98 13.45 -21.82
CA ASP A 154 -10.36 13.89 -22.13
C ASP A 154 -11.36 13.70 -20.97
N GLY A 155 -10.87 13.69 -19.73
CA GLY A 155 -11.70 13.57 -18.53
C GLY A 155 -12.26 12.18 -18.27
N ASN A 156 -11.70 11.12 -18.86
CA ASN A 156 -12.08 9.75 -18.57
C ASN A 156 -11.98 9.45 -17.08
N GLU A 157 -13.02 8.81 -16.54
CA GLU A 157 -13.07 8.45 -15.13
C GLU A 157 -12.09 7.31 -14.82
N VAL A 158 -11.20 7.54 -13.86
CA VAL A 158 -10.31 6.53 -13.29
C VAL A 158 -10.87 6.07 -11.96
N GLN A 159 -10.89 4.76 -11.73
CA GLN A 159 -11.31 4.22 -10.44
C GLN A 159 -10.37 4.66 -9.33
N ASN A 160 -10.93 4.96 -8.17
CA ASN A 160 -10.17 5.37 -6.98
C ASN A 160 -9.80 4.17 -6.09
N ALA A 161 -9.67 2.99 -6.68
CA ALA A 161 -9.25 1.79 -5.95
C ALA A 161 -8.40 0.93 -6.89
N PHE A 162 -7.25 0.53 -6.41
CA PHE A 162 -6.21 -0.13 -7.19
C PHE A 162 -5.86 -1.46 -6.55
N SER A 163 -5.80 -2.51 -7.37
CA SER A 163 -5.41 -3.86 -6.92
C SER A 163 -4.10 -4.28 -7.56
N PRO A 164 -3.16 -4.85 -6.80
CA PRO A 164 -2.01 -5.52 -7.37
C PRO A 164 -2.44 -6.68 -8.29
N PRO A 165 -1.62 -7.06 -9.28
CA PRO A 165 -1.90 -8.22 -10.13
C PRO A 165 -2.13 -9.50 -9.33
N ASP A 166 -3.13 -10.30 -9.71
CA ASP A 166 -3.47 -11.56 -9.04
C ASP A 166 -2.30 -12.54 -8.96
N ALA A 167 -1.44 -12.56 -9.97
CA ALA A 167 -0.23 -13.40 -9.97
C ALA A 167 0.71 -13.04 -8.80
N LEU A 168 0.92 -11.75 -8.54
CA LEU A 168 1.72 -11.29 -7.42
C LEU A 168 1.04 -11.56 -6.07
N LEU A 169 -0.27 -11.42 -5.99
CA LEU A 169 -1.02 -11.75 -4.79
C LEU A 169 -0.94 -13.25 -4.44
N LYS A 170 -0.92 -14.13 -5.44
CA LYS A 170 -0.68 -15.58 -5.24
C LYS A 170 0.74 -15.88 -4.72
N LEU A 171 1.75 -15.15 -5.18
CA LEU A 171 3.11 -15.25 -4.63
C LEU A 171 3.17 -14.75 -3.19
N ALA A 172 2.47 -13.66 -2.89
CA ALA A 172 2.35 -13.16 -1.52
C ALA A 172 1.65 -14.17 -0.59
N ASP A 173 0.60 -14.88 -1.06
CA ASP A 173 -0.05 -15.94 -0.28
C ASP A 173 0.93 -17.09 0.05
N LYS A 174 1.80 -17.48 -0.89
CA LYS A 174 2.86 -18.46 -0.64
C LYS A 174 3.85 -17.96 0.42
N ALA A 175 4.29 -16.71 0.29
CA ALA A 175 5.18 -16.09 1.27
C ALA A 175 4.54 -16.03 2.67
N ILE A 176 3.26 -15.64 2.76
CA ILE A 176 2.50 -15.64 4.03
C ILE A 176 2.47 -17.03 4.67
N ALA A 177 2.21 -18.06 3.88
CA ALA A 177 2.10 -19.44 4.37
C ALA A 177 3.40 -20.00 4.96
N THR A 178 4.55 -19.51 4.51
CA THR A 178 5.87 -20.02 4.93
C THR A 178 6.61 -19.08 5.88
N TYR A 179 6.07 -17.88 6.14
CA TYR A 179 6.74 -16.88 6.96
C TYR A 179 6.83 -17.29 8.43
N GLN A 180 8.04 -17.38 8.94
CA GLN A 180 8.31 -17.60 10.35
C GLN A 180 8.26 -16.26 11.10
N ALA A 181 7.05 -15.85 11.45
CA ALA A 181 6.81 -14.53 12.03
C ALA A 181 7.48 -14.38 13.41
N PRO A 182 8.20 -13.27 13.63
CA PRO A 182 8.87 -13.01 14.91
C PRO A 182 7.87 -12.68 16.02
N LYS A 183 8.35 -12.75 17.26
CA LYS A 183 7.67 -12.15 18.40
C LYS A 183 8.07 -10.69 18.52
N VAL A 184 7.10 -9.83 18.79
CA VAL A 184 7.30 -8.41 19.10
C VAL A 184 6.74 -8.09 20.48
N THR A 185 7.33 -7.10 21.15
CA THR A 185 6.82 -6.57 22.41
C THR A 185 6.29 -5.16 22.17
N ALA A 186 5.00 -4.94 22.40
CA ALA A 186 4.38 -3.64 22.30
C ALA A 186 3.27 -3.51 23.35
N ASN A 187 3.13 -2.31 23.92
CA ASN A 187 2.12 -2.01 24.94
C ASN A 187 2.12 -3.03 26.13
N GLY A 188 3.31 -3.43 26.60
CA GLY A 188 3.46 -4.35 27.72
C GLY A 188 3.16 -5.82 27.42
N SER A 189 2.91 -6.19 26.17
CA SER A 189 2.60 -7.58 25.77
C SER A 189 3.56 -8.08 24.69
N THR A 190 3.97 -9.36 24.79
CA THR A 190 4.78 -10.04 23.77
C THR A 190 3.91 -11.05 23.03
N TYR A 191 3.98 -11.02 21.70
CA TYR A 191 3.15 -11.89 20.84
C TYR A 191 3.81 -12.10 19.47
N THR A 192 3.41 -13.18 18.81
CA THR A 192 3.82 -13.44 17.42
C THR A 192 3.05 -12.54 16.46
N VAL A 193 3.74 -11.90 15.54
CA VAL A 193 3.18 -11.08 14.46
C VAL A 193 2.30 -11.95 13.58
N LYS A 194 1.19 -11.40 13.11
CA LYS A 194 0.32 -12.03 12.12
C LYS A 194 0.49 -11.32 10.78
N VAL A 195 0.51 -12.11 9.70
CA VAL A 195 0.58 -11.60 8.34
C VAL A 195 -0.64 -12.12 7.58
N ARG A 196 -1.33 -11.24 6.85
CA ARG A 196 -2.46 -11.61 5.99
C ARG A 196 -2.72 -10.57 4.90
N ARG A 197 -3.55 -10.91 3.96
CA ARG A 197 -4.08 -9.93 3.00
C ARG A 197 -5.12 -9.03 3.65
N GLY A 198 -5.28 -7.83 3.09
CA GLY A 198 -6.27 -6.86 3.58
C GLY A 198 -6.39 -5.60 2.73
N VAL A 199 -7.05 -4.60 3.28
CA VAL A 199 -7.35 -3.34 2.62
C VAL A 199 -6.59 -2.21 3.29
N VAL A 200 -5.97 -1.34 2.48
CA VAL A 200 -5.23 -0.16 2.92
C VAL A 200 -5.85 1.09 2.34
N ALA A 201 -6.20 2.03 3.20
CA ALA A 201 -6.79 3.31 2.85
C ALA A 201 -5.78 4.43 3.00
N SER A 202 -5.63 5.27 1.97
CA SER A 202 -4.69 6.40 1.96
C SER A 202 -5.40 7.74 2.00
N SER A 203 -4.76 8.75 2.62
CA SER A 203 -5.19 10.15 2.57
C SER A 203 -4.04 11.07 3.00
N ASP A 204 -4.12 12.36 2.67
CA ASP A 204 -3.19 13.37 3.20
C ASP A 204 -3.54 13.83 4.64
N LEU A 205 -4.27 13.00 5.40
CA LEU A 205 -4.67 13.27 6.77
C LEU A 205 -3.92 12.35 7.75
N PHE A 206 -3.06 12.92 8.58
CA PHE A 206 -2.32 12.16 9.61
C PHE A 206 -3.17 11.76 10.82
N GLY A 207 -4.33 12.31 10.99
CA GLY A 207 -5.30 11.96 12.01
C GLY A 207 -6.70 12.19 11.49
N VAL A 208 -7.64 11.38 11.93
CA VAL A 208 -9.04 11.48 11.48
C VAL A 208 -9.98 11.24 12.64
N THR A 209 -11.21 11.78 12.52
CA THR A 209 -12.24 11.66 13.55
C THR A 209 -12.69 10.21 13.75
N GLU A 210 -13.13 9.86 14.95
CA GLU A 210 -13.69 8.53 15.26
C GLU A 210 -14.86 8.17 14.33
N ARG A 211 -15.64 9.15 13.90
CA ARG A 211 -16.71 8.95 12.90
C ARG A 211 -16.13 8.44 11.57
N ARG A 212 -15.02 9.02 11.13
CA ARG A 212 -14.33 8.62 9.90
C ARG A 212 -13.75 7.22 10.03
N ILE A 213 -13.04 6.96 11.14
CA ILE A 213 -12.47 5.64 11.44
C ILE A 213 -13.55 4.56 11.43
N ARG A 214 -14.69 4.84 12.05
CA ARG A 214 -15.81 3.89 12.07
C ARG A 214 -16.34 3.62 10.66
N LEU A 215 -16.50 4.66 9.83
CA LEU A 215 -16.92 4.52 8.44
C LEU A 215 -15.96 3.62 7.65
N LEU A 216 -14.66 3.91 7.71
CA LEU A 216 -13.61 3.14 7.03
C LEU A 216 -13.65 1.67 7.45
N ARG A 217 -13.76 1.41 8.76
CA ARG A 217 -13.82 0.06 9.31
C ARG A 217 -15.10 -0.72 8.93
N THR A 218 -16.27 -0.09 8.98
CA THR A 218 -17.55 -0.81 8.86
C THR A 218 -18.07 -0.87 7.44
N ARG A 219 -17.78 0.12 6.61
CA ARG A 219 -18.27 0.20 5.24
C ARG A 219 -17.25 -0.34 4.23
N PHE A 220 -15.96 -0.03 4.43
CA PHE A 220 -14.90 -0.39 3.50
C PHE A 220 -14.05 -1.56 4.00
N HIS A 221 -14.25 -1.98 5.26
CA HIS A 221 -13.52 -3.07 5.91
C HIS A 221 -12.01 -2.86 5.94
N ASP A 222 -11.59 -1.58 6.08
CA ASP A 222 -10.19 -1.22 6.10
C ASP A 222 -9.45 -1.81 7.29
N ASP A 223 -8.23 -2.22 7.03
CA ASP A 223 -7.32 -2.74 8.03
C ASP A 223 -6.38 -1.68 8.56
N ILE A 224 -5.79 -0.92 7.63
CA ILE A 224 -4.76 0.09 7.89
C ILE A 224 -5.12 1.37 7.13
N MET A 225 -4.80 2.51 7.74
CA MET A 225 -4.82 3.82 7.14
C MET A 225 -3.41 4.42 7.13
N GLU A 226 -3.01 5.01 6.02
CA GLU A 226 -1.71 5.65 5.82
C GLU A 226 -1.82 6.74 4.74
N MET A 227 -0.71 7.15 4.09
CA MET A 227 -0.73 8.34 3.24
C MET A 227 -0.16 8.11 1.82
N GLU A 228 0.29 6.89 1.42
CA GLU A 228 1.09 6.67 0.22
C GLU A 228 0.60 5.54 -0.71
N SER A 229 -0.03 4.50 -0.18
CA SER A 229 -0.33 3.29 -0.96
C SER A 229 -1.34 3.51 -2.08
N GLY A 230 -2.36 4.34 -1.86
CA GLY A 230 -3.34 4.71 -2.88
C GLY A 230 -2.69 5.41 -4.08
N PRO A 231 -1.96 6.53 -3.87
CA PRO A 231 -1.26 7.21 -4.97
C PRO A 231 -0.19 6.35 -5.63
N LEU A 232 0.50 5.46 -4.91
CA LEU A 232 1.41 4.49 -5.54
C LEU A 232 0.65 3.55 -6.48
N GLY A 233 -0.48 2.97 -6.02
CA GLY A 233 -1.32 2.10 -6.84
C GLY A 233 -1.80 2.81 -8.11
N HIS A 234 -2.19 4.08 -7.98
CA HIS A 234 -2.58 4.93 -9.10
C HIS A 234 -1.44 5.10 -10.11
N VAL A 235 -0.25 5.51 -9.66
CA VAL A 235 0.93 5.66 -10.52
C VAL A 235 1.29 4.35 -11.21
N CYS A 236 1.36 3.25 -10.47
CA CYS A 236 1.73 1.95 -11.02
C CYS A 236 0.72 1.44 -12.04
N GLN A 237 -0.57 1.61 -11.79
CA GLN A 237 -1.60 1.23 -12.74
C GLN A 237 -1.54 2.09 -14.01
N THR A 238 -1.38 3.41 -13.88
CA THR A 238 -1.26 4.33 -15.02
C THR A 238 -0.04 4.02 -15.89
N LEU A 239 1.09 3.65 -15.27
CA LEU A 239 2.32 3.34 -15.99
C LEU A 239 2.43 1.85 -16.39
N GLY A 240 1.45 1.02 -16.08
CA GLY A 240 1.44 -0.41 -16.38
C GLY A 240 2.52 -1.22 -15.62
N VAL A 241 2.93 -0.77 -14.43
CA VAL A 241 3.99 -1.41 -13.65
C VAL A 241 3.39 -2.27 -12.54
N PRO A 242 3.76 -3.56 -12.45
CA PRO A 242 3.31 -4.41 -11.35
C PRO A 242 3.79 -3.87 -9.98
N TYR A 243 2.94 -3.98 -8.97
CA TYR A 243 3.29 -3.51 -7.63
C TYR A 243 2.74 -4.39 -6.52
N LEU A 244 3.34 -4.31 -5.35
CA LEU A 244 2.83 -4.84 -4.08
C LEU A 244 2.98 -3.80 -2.99
N VAL A 245 2.06 -3.81 -2.04
CA VAL A 245 2.10 -2.97 -0.85
C VAL A 245 2.05 -3.84 0.40
N VAL A 246 3.00 -3.61 1.30
CA VAL A 246 3.12 -4.25 2.61
C VAL A 246 3.08 -3.17 3.68
N ARG A 247 2.10 -3.21 4.55
CA ARG A 247 1.98 -2.26 5.67
C ARG A 247 1.85 -2.98 7.01
N ALA A 248 2.60 -2.57 8.00
CA ALA A 248 2.42 -3.05 9.36
C ALA A 248 1.69 -2.03 10.22
N GLY A 249 0.80 -2.53 11.07
CA GLY A 249 0.05 -1.68 11.99
C GLY A 249 0.95 -1.05 13.05
N SER A 250 0.98 0.28 13.14
CA SER A 250 1.69 1.04 14.17
C SER A 250 0.79 1.36 15.36
N ASN A 251 0.31 2.58 15.47
CA ASN A 251 -0.66 3.04 16.46
C ASN A 251 -2.09 2.70 16.05
N VAL A 252 -3.04 2.87 16.95
CA VAL A 252 -4.47 2.89 16.61
C VAL A 252 -4.79 4.20 15.89
N ALA A 253 -5.61 4.13 14.85
CA ALA A 253 -6.10 5.32 14.18
C ALA A 253 -6.92 6.21 15.15
N GLN A 254 -6.59 7.50 15.23
CA GLN A 254 -7.17 8.48 16.15
C GLN A 254 -6.93 9.90 15.66
N GLU A 255 -7.51 10.90 16.34
CA GLU A 255 -7.40 12.31 15.91
C GLU A 255 -6.02 12.93 16.14
N ALA A 256 -5.27 12.48 17.14
CA ALA A 256 -3.93 12.99 17.46
C ALA A 256 -2.94 11.85 17.74
N PRO A 257 -2.47 11.15 16.69
CA PRO A 257 -1.71 9.90 16.85
C PRO A 257 -0.22 10.04 17.13
N ASN A 258 0.35 11.26 17.12
CA ASN A 258 1.79 11.49 16.98
C ASN A 258 2.66 10.76 18.02
N ASN A 259 2.35 10.88 19.32
CA ASN A 259 3.17 10.26 20.37
C ASN A 259 3.17 8.73 20.29
N ASP A 260 2.02 8.13 20.00
CA ASP A 260 1.92 6.69 19.82
C ASP A 260 2.66 6.22 18.57
N TYR A 261 2.60 7.00 17.49
CA TYR A 261 3.33 6.70 16.27
C TYR A 261 4.85 6.70 16.50
N LEU A 262 5.39 7.72 17.18
CA LEU A 262 6.83 7.79 17.49
C LEU A 262 7.33 6.57 18.26
N ARG A 263 6.50 6.02 19.14
CA ARG A 263 6.83 4.85 19.96
C ARG A 263 6.63 3.51 19.24
N LEU A 264 5.57 3.37 18.46
CA LEU A 264 5.14 2.10 17.86
C LEU A 264 5.53 1.94 16.39
N GLY A 265 5.77 3.06 15.70
CA GLY A 265 6.19 3.10 14.29
C GLY A 265 7.44 2.27 14.01
N PRO A 266 8.54 2.40 14.78
CA PRO A 266 9.74 1.60 14.56
C PRO A 266 9.52 0.09 14.65
N ILE A 267 8.64 -0.38 15.56
CA ILE A 267 8.29 -1.81 15.67
C ILE A 267 7.57 -2.27 14.40
N ALA A 268 6.58 -1.49 13.96
CA ALA A 268 5.81 -1.79 12.77
C ALA A 268 6.68 -1.74 11.49
N ALA A 269 7.53 -0.71 11.34
CA ALA A 269 8.43 -0.57 10.22
C ALA A 269 9.35 -1.79 10.06
N ARG A 270 9.90 -2.26 11.16
CA ARG A 270 10.72 -3.48 11.18
C ARG A 270 9.92 -4.71 10.75
N SER A 271 8.71 -4.91 11.30
CA SER A 271 7.86 -6.06 10.94
C SER A 271 7.47 -6.05 9.45
N ALA A 272 7.14 -4.89 8.88
CA ALA A 272 6.85 -4.76 7.46
C ALA A 272 8.07 -5.11 6.60
N ALA A 273 9.25 -4.59 6.96
CA ALA A 273 10.47 -4.82 6.22
C ALA A 273 10.94 -6.30 6.30
N GLU A 274 10.89 -6.93 7.48
CA GLU A 274 11.25 -8.34 7.65
C GLU A 274 10.36 -9.27 6.81
N PHE A 275 9.04 -9.04 6.82
CA PHE A 275 8.14 -9.78 5.93
C PHE A 275 8.41 -9.47 4.45
N SER A 276 8.66 -8.21 4.10
CA SER A 276 8.96 -7.81 2.71
C SER A 276 10.24 -8.46 2.19
N LEU A 277 11.28 -8.58 3.01
CA LEU A 277 12.51 -9.31 2.68
C LEU A 277 12.22 -10.80 2.42
N HIS A 278 11.40 -11.44 3.28
CA HIS A 278 10.95 -12.81 3.03
C HIS A 278 10.11 -12.91 1.73
N LEU A 279 9.21 -11.96 1.48
CA LEU A 279 8.41 -11.92 0.25
C LEU A 279 9.30 -11.82 -1.01
N LEU A 280 10.40 -11.08 -0.97
CA LEU A 280 11.34 -10.95 -2.09
C LEU A 280 11.91 -12.30 -2.55
N THR A 281 11.97 -13.32 -1.69
CA THR A 281 12.44 -14.66 -2.08
C THR A 281 11.49 -15.38 -3.05
N TYR A 282 10.23 -14.91 -3.15
CA TYR A 282 9.18 -15.44 -4.04
C TYR A 282 8.99 -14.61 -5.31
N LEU A 283 9.61 -13.41 -5.38
CA LEU A 283 9.50 -12.44 -6.46
C LEU A 283 10.76 -12.45 -7.38
#